data_a951c89fb0481a1c86a9d98d63801ad1
#
_entry.id   a951c89fb0481a1c86a9d98d63801ad1
#
_cell.length_a   1.000
_cell.length_b   1.000
_cell.length_c   1.000
_cell.angle_alpha   90.00
_cell.angle_beta   90.00
_cell.angle_gamma   90.00
#
_symmetry.space_group_name_H-M   'P 1'
#
loop_
_entity.id
_entity.type
_entity.pdbx_description
1 polymer ?
#
loop_
_entity_poly.entity_id
_entity_poly.type
_entity_poly.pdbx_seq_one_letter_code
_entity_poly.pdbx_strand_id
1 'polypeptide(L)'
;SVVEEMKLTFENPWTLVAHVKEKGKSGYVSFNDTNLYFDRKGTALFESKKTFTGVPYVEGLSFDASKVEIGKKIPVEDDSAFTLIAEASKYLVKYSLTPDKLVYANEQSVVLYFGSVEALIGNKEYEIRIAQIKPILEKLKEQYPDQAGVLHLENYEADSASINFTPQS
;
A
#
# COMPACT_ATOMS: atom_id res chain seq x y z
N SER A 1 -1.13 -13.95 -14.90
CA SER A 1 -0.78 -15.09 -14.05
C SER A 1 -0.27 -14.62 -12.70
N VAL A 2 -0.71 -15.28 -11.66
CA VAL A 2 -0.24 -15.01 -10.29
C VAL A 2 1.16 -15.58 -10.07
N VAL A 3 1.62 -16.42 -10.97
CA VAL A 3 2.92 -17.08 -10.90
C VAL A 3 3.81 -16.49 -11.98
N GLU A 4 4.72 -15.61 -11.60
CA GLU A 4 5.61 -14.99 -12.56
C GLU A 4 6.92 -15.72 -12.75
N GLU A 5 7.44 -16.31 -11.72
CA GLU A 5 8.70 -17.00 -11.82
C GLU A 5 8.60 -18.39 -11.29
N MET A 6 8.61 -19.32 -12.19
CA MET A 6 8.82 -20.69 -11.86
C MET A 6 10.17 -21.06 -12.39
N LYS A 7 11.18 -20.84 -11.59
CA LYS A 7 12.48 -21.38 -11.90
C LYS A 7 12.44 -22.85 -11.56
N LEU A 8 12.45 -23.61 -12.58
CA LEU A 8 12.25 -25.02 -12.49
C LEU A 8 13.54 -25.70 -12.11
N THR A 9 13.80 -25.79 -10.84
CA THR A 9 14.79 -26.70 -10.33
C THR A 9 14.03 -27.89 -9.82
N PHE A 10 14.28 -29.04 -10.38
CA PHE A 10 13.48 -30.22 -10.17
C PHE A 10 14.04 -31.17 -9.12
N GLU A 11 14.96 -30.69 -8.33
CA GLU A 11 15.51 -31.47 -7.25
C GLU A 11 14.47 -31.84 -6.23
N ASN A 12 13.45 -30.97 -6.09
CA ASN A 12 12.43 -31.14 -5.07
C ASN A 12 11.14 -30.46 -5.52
N PRO A 13 10.17 -31.19 -6.05
CA PRO A 13 8.94 -30.60 -6.59
C PRO A 13 8.13 -29.78 -5.60
N TRP A 14 8.15 -30.13 -4.31
CA TRP A 14 7.42 -29.33 -3.31
C TRP A 14 8.15 -28.04 -2.95
N THR A 15 9.45 -27.99 -3.18
CA THR A 15 10.20 -26.74 -3.05
C THR A 15 9.76 -25.77 -4.13
N LEU A 16 9.44 -26.29 -5.31
CA LEU A 16 8.91 -25.50 -6.40
C LEU A 16 7.62 -24.75 -5.97
N VAL A 17 6.73 -25.47 -5.29
CA VAL A 17 5.49 -24.87 -4.78
C VAL A 17 5.80 -23.76 -3.77
N ALA A 18 6.80 -23.96 -2.93
CA ALA A 18 7.21 -22.96 -1.94
C ALA A 18 7.80 -21.71 -2.56
N HIS A 19 8.37 -21.83 -3.77
CA HIS A 19 8.95 -20.71 -4.50
C HIS A 19 7.96 -20.03 -5.45
N VAL A 20 6.75 -20.53 -5.56
CA VAL A 20 5.71 -19.86 -6.31
C VAL A 20 5.32 -18.61 -5.55
N LYS A 21 5.78 -17.49 -6.02
CA LYS A 21 5.39 -16.22 -5.42
C LYS A 21 4.02 -15.86 -5.92
N GLU A 22 3.13 -15.62 -5.00
CA GLU A 22 1.89 -14.95 -5.32
C GLU A 22 2.23 -13.50 -5.55
N LYS A 23 2.85 -13.24 -6.67
CA LYS A 23 3.15 -11.88 -7.06
C LYS A 23 1.88 -11.18 -7.46
N GLY A 24 1.89 -9.91 -7.27
CA GLY A 24 0.92 -9.08 -7.85
C GLY A 24 -0.12 -8.54 -6.91
N LYS A 25 -0.18 -8.98 -5.67
CA LYS A 25 -1.07 -8.32 -4.71
C LYS A 25 -0.48 -6.99 -4.32
N SER A 26 -1.07 -5.91 -4.82
CA SER A 26 -0.65 -4.55 -4.47
C SER A 26 -1.49 -3.97 -3.33
N GLY A 27 -2.70 -4.46 -3.17
CA GLY A 27 -3.60 -3.99 -2.14
C GLY A 27 -4.93 -4.71 -2.21
N TYR A 28 -5.82 -4.35 -1.31
CA TYR A 28 -7.19 -4.84 -1.36
C TYR A 28 -8.17 -3.75 -0.95
N VAL A 29 -9.38 -3.89 -1.45
CA VAL A 29 -10.48 -2.99 -1.12
C VAL A 29 -11.61 -3.79 -0.48
N SER A 30 -12.47 -3.12 0.28
CA SER A 30 -13.68 -3.74 0.81
C SER A 30 -14.66 -3.98 -0.33
N PHE A 31 -15.23 -5.18 -0.39
CA PHE A 31 -16.09 -5.58 -1.49
C PHE A 31 -17.05 -6.67 -1.03
N ASN A 32 -18.35 -6.36 -1.02
CA ASN A 32 -19.41 -7.35 -0.68
C ASN A 32 -19.09 -8.18 0.57
N ASP A 33 -18.76 -7.52 1.67
CA ASP A 33 -18.43 -8.14 2.96
C ASP A 33 -17.16 -9.00 2.95
N THR A 34 -16.32 -8.86 1.93
CA THR A 34 -15.03 -9.53 1.84
C THR A 34 -13.97 -8.55 1.36
N ASN A 35 -12.78 -9.03 1.10
CA ASN A 35 -11.69 -8.22 0.58
C ASN A 35 -11.44 -8.62 -0.88
N LEU A 36 -11.39 -7.64 -1.76
CA LEU A 36 -11.05 -7.85 -3.16
C LEU A 36 -9.61 -7.45 -3.37
N TYR A 37 -8.77 -8.41 -3.71
CA TYR A 37 -7.35 -8.19 -3.95
C TYR A 37 -7.10 -7.83 -5.41
N PHE A 38 -6.18 -6.91 -5.63
CA PHE A 38 -5.82 -6.47 -6.98
C PHE A 38 -4.31 -6.39 -7.15
N ASP A 39 -3.87 -6.41 -8.40
CA ASP A 39 -2.46 -6.32 -8.74
C ASP A 39 -2.06 -4.87 -9.09
N ARG A 40 -0.81 -4.70 -9.49
CA ARG A 40 -0.27 -3.36 -9.83
C ARG A 40 -0.95 -2.70 -11.02
N LYS A 41 -1.66 -3.46 -11.82
CA LYS A 41 -2.40 -2.93 -12.98
C LYS A 41 -3.85 -2.66 -12.63
N GLY A 42 -4.26 -3.02 -11.42
CA GLY A 42 -5.65 -2.89 -11.01
C GLY A 42 -6.53 -4.05 -11.42
N THR A 43 -5.93 -5.18 -11.82
CA THR A 43 -6.69 -6.39 -12.15
C THR A 43 -7.20 -7.04 -10.88
N ALA A 44 -8.49 -7.33 -10.81
CA ALA A 44 -9.09 -8.05 -9.70
C ALA A 44 -8.61 -9.50 -9.72
N LEU A 45 -7.93 -9.91 -8.65
CA LEU A 45 -7.30 -11.22 -8.57
C LEU A 45 -8.22 -12.27 -7.95
N PHE A 46 -8.72 -11.98 -6.77
CA PHE A 46 -9.59 -12.89 -6.02
C PHE A 46 -10.20 -12.18 -4.82
N GLU A 47 -11.21 -12.80 -4.23
CA GLU A 47 -11.81 -12.33 -3.00
C GLU A 47 -11.37 -13.25 -1.85
N SER A 48 -11.13 -12.69 -0.69
CA SER A 48 -10.77 -13.45 0.49
C SER A 48 -11.02 -12.63 1.75
N LYS A 49 -11.47 -13.29 2.80
CA LYS A 49 -11.57 -12.63 4.12
C LYS A 49 -10.22 -12.63 4.85
N LYS A 50 -9.23 -13.34 4.32
CA LYS A 50 -7.89 -13.35 4.91
C LYS A 50 -7.14 -12.09 4.55
N THR A 51 -6.24 -11.68 5.44
CA THR A 51 -5.30 -10.61 5.18
C THR A 51 -3.92 -11.21 4.93
N PHE A 52 -3.11 -10.52 4.14
CA PHE A 52 -1.78 -10.98 3.76
C PHE A 52 -0.75 -9.94 4.17
N THR A 53 0.35 -10.40 4.73
CA THR A 53 1.45 -9.53 5.15
C THR A 53 1.98 -8.72 3.96
N GLY A 54 2.16 -7.42 4.17
CA GLY A 54 2.69 -6.54 3.13
C GLY A 54 1.68 -6.07 2.10
N VAL A 55 0.40 -6.42 2.26
CA VAL A 55 -0.65 -6.00 1.34
C VAL A 55 -1.59 -5.04 2.09
N PRO A 56 -1.57 -3.74 1.75
CA PRO A 56 -2.35 -2.76 2.50
C PRO A 56 -3.83 -2.76 2.14
N TYR A 57 -4.64 -2.37 3.11
CA TYR A 57 -6.03 -2.04 2.86
C TYR A 57 -6.08 -0.66 2.21
N VAL A 58 -6.81 -0.56 1.09
CA VAL A 58 -6.87 0.67 0.29
C VAL A 58 -8.27 1.26 0.34
N GLU A 59 -8.34 2.56 0.57
CA GLU A 59 -9.57 3.35 0.48
C GLU A 59 -9.39 4.47 -0.54
N GLY A 60 -10.49 5.05 -0.96
CA GLY A 60 -10.47 6.19 -1.88
C GLY A 60 -10.64 5.83 -3.35
N LEU A 61 -10.70 4.55 -3.67
CA LEU A 61 -11.02 4.11 -5.02
C LEU A 61 -12.55 4.05 -5.19
N SER A 62 -13.04 4.70 -6.21
CA SER A 62 -14.47 4.72 -6.50
C SER A 62 -14.76 3.86 -7.72
N PHE A 63 -15.59 2.83 -7.54
CA PHE A 63 -15.96 1.91 -8.61
C PHE A 63 -17.33 1.30 -8.32
N ASP A 64 -17.97 0.84 -9.38
CA ASP A 64 -19.26 0.16 -9.28
C ASP A 64 -19.00 -1.34 -9.02
N ALA A 65 -19.35 -1.80 -7.82
CA ALA A 65 -19.13 -3.18 -7.42
C ALA A 65 -19.80 -4.18 -8.36
N SER A 66 -20.93 -3.81 -8.95
CA SER A 66 -21.67 -4.69 -9.86
C SER A 66 -20.92 -4.97 -11.17
N LYS A 67 -19.92 -4.15 -11.49
CA LYS A 67 -19.14 -4.27 -12.73
C LYS A 67 -17.78 -4.94 -12.52
N VAL A 68 -17.48 -5.34 -11.31
CA VAL A 68 -16.21 -6.01 -11.00
C VAL A 68 -16.26 -7.45 -11.51
N GLU A 69 -15.20 -7.85 -12.22
CA GLU A 69 -15.02 -9.23 -12.67
C GLU A 69 -13.61 -9.68 -12.35
N ILE A 70 -13.50 -10.84 -11.73
CA ILE A 70 -12.18 -11.44 -11.43
C ILE A 70 -11.43 -11.70 -12.74
N GLY A 71 -10.17 -11.31 -12.77
CA GLY A 71 -9.32 -11.43 -13.97
C GLY A 71 -9.35 -10.20 -14.86
N LYS A 72 -10.18 -9.22 -14.54
CA LYS A 72 -10.28 -7.97 -15.30
C LYS A 72 -9.99 -6.77 -14.41
N LYS A 73 -9.65 -5.66 -15.03
CA LYS A 73 -9.40 -4.41 -14.29
C LYS A 73 -10.63 -3.97 -13.51
N ILE A 74 -10.40 -3.52 -12.29
CA ILE A 74 -11.45 -2.88 -11.50
C ILE A 74 -11.81 -1.55 -12.19
N PRO A 75 -13.09 -1.31 -12.46
CA PRO A 75 -13.50 -0.13 -13.25
C PRO A 75 -13.50 1.15 -12.43
N VAL A 76 -12.33 1.76 -12.31
CA VAL A 76 -12.18 3.07 -11.65
C VAL A 76 -12.07 4.16 -12.70
N GLU A 77 -12.37 5.40 -12.29
CA GLU A 77 -12.27 6.54 -13.22
C GLU A 77 -10.83 6.83 -13.63
N ASP A 78 -9.91 6.74 -12.69
CA ASP A 78 -8.50 7.03 -12.92
C ASP A 78 -7.68 5.82 -12.53
N ASP A 79 -7.31 5.00 -13.51
CA ASP A 79 -6.55 3.78 -13.26
C ASP A 79 -5.07 4.03 -12.95
N SER A 80 -4.60 5.28 -13.07
CA SER A 80 -3.26 5.64 -12.61
C SER A 80 -3.12 5.47 -11.09
N ALA A 81 -4.24 5.42 -10.37
CA ALA A 81 -4.25 5.13 -8.94
C ALA A 81 -3.53 3.82 -8.61
N PHE A 82 -3.70 2.81 -9.45
CA PHE A 82 -3.08 1.50 -9.20
C PHE A 82 -1.57 1.55 -9.30
N THR A 83 -1.04 2.37 -10.19
CA THR A 83 0.41 2.56 -10.30
C THR A 83 0.97 3.19 -9.03
N LEU A 84 0.31 4.23 -8.52
CA LEU A 84 0.74 4.88 -7.28
C LEU A 84 0.62 3.97 -6.07
N ILE A 85 -0.48 3.24 -5.98
CA ILE A 85 -0.70 2.28 -4.89
C ILE A 85 0.35 1.17 -4.91
N ALA A 86 0.66 0.64 -6.09
CA ALA A 86 1.65 -0.41 -6.24
C ALA A 86 3.04 0.08 -5.83
N GLU A 87 3.39 1.29 -6.20
CA GLU A 87 4.68 1.87 -5.84
C GLU A 87 4.76 2.09 -4.32
N ALA A 88 3.72 2.66 -3.73
CA ALA A 88 3.68 2.81 -2.27
C ALA A 88 3.80 1.46 -1.57
N SER A 89 3.05 0.46 -2.01
CA SER A 89 3.10 -0.89 -1.43
C SER A 89 4.48 -1.50 -1.48
N LYS A 90 5.19 -1.31 -2.60
CA LYS A 90 6.56 -1.79 -2.77
C LYS A 90 7.47 -1.25 -1.69
N TYR A 91 7.39 0.03 -1.40
CA TYR A 91 8.26 0.66 -0.40
C TYR A 91 7.80 0.41 1.03
N LEU A 92 6.51 0.21 1.25
CA LEU A 92 6.02 -0.25 2.55
C LEU A 92 6.64 -1.60 2.91
N VAL A 93 6.71 -2.51 1.96
CA VAL A 93 7.37 -3.81 2.16
C VAL A 93 8.85 -3.63 2.40
N LYS A 94 9.51 -2.81 1.55
CA LYS A 94 10.96 -2.57 1.65
C LYS A 94 11.36 -2.06 3.03
N TYR A 95 10.58 -1.16 3.61
CA TYR A 95 10.91 -0.54 4.89
C TYR A 95 10.14 -1.15 6.06
N SER A 96 9.51 -2.28 5.85
CA SER A 96 8.79 -3.04 6.89
C SER A 96 7.73 -2.23 7.61
N LEU A 97 6.94 -1.48 6.85
CA LEU A 97 5.85 -0.67 7.37
C LEU A 97 4.50 -1.32 7.08
N THR A 98 3.62 -1.35 8.09
CA THR A 98 2.27 -1.89 7.96
C THR A 98 1.27 -0.84 8.40
N PRO A 99 0.84 0.04 7.50
CA PRO A 99 -0.18 1.03 7.84
C PRO A 99 -1.53 0.36 8.09
N ASP A 100 -2.38 1.02 8.86
CA ASP A 100 -3.74 0.56 9.05
C ASP A 100 -4.52 0.63 7.74
N LYS A 101 -4.23 1.63 6.93
CA LYS A 101 -4.79 1.77 5.59
C LYS A 101 -3.96 2.73 4.75
N LEU A 102 -4.11 2.59 3.45
CA LEU A 102 -3.59 3.50 2.45
C LEU A 102 -4.80 4.17 1.80
N VAL A 103 -4.84 5.48 1.81
CA VAL A 103 -5.95 6.22 1.20
C VAL A 103 -5.46 6.90 -0.07
N TYR A 104 -6.13 6.62 -1.19
CA TYR A 104 -5.90 7.34 -2.43
C TYR A 104 -6.81 8.57 -2.40
N ALA A 105 -6.21 9.71 -2.19
CA ALA A 105 -6.94 10.95 -2.04
C ALA A 105 -7.10 11.68 -3.38
N ASN A 106 -7.90 12.73 -3.39
CA ASN A 106 -8.06 13.58 -4.54
C ASN A 106 -6.70 14.15 -4.98
N GLU A 107 -6.59 14.52 -6.25
CA GLU A 107 -5.35 15.04 -6.84
C GLU A 107 -4.23 14.01 -6.92
N GLN A 108 -4.61 12.73 -6.99
CA GLN A 108 -3.66 11.64 -7.19
C GLN A 108 -2.61 11.55 -6.08
N SER A 109 -3.00 11.73 -4.85
CA SER A 109 -2.08 11.65 -3.72
C SER A 109 -2.37 10.45 -2.83
N VAL A 110 -1.33 9.95 -2.17
CA VAL A 110 -1.40 8.82 -1.26
C VAL A 110 -1.20 9.30 0.17
N VAL A 111 -2.06 8.82 1.05
CA VAL A 111 -1.98 9.08 2.49
C VAL A 111 -1.92 7.75 3.22
N LEU A 112 -0.99 7.61 4.14
CA LEU A 112 -0.82 6.40 4.94
C LEU A 112 -1.23 6.68 6.38
N TYR A 113 -1.98 5.76 6.96
CA TYR A 113 -2.45 5.89 8.34
C TYR A 113 -1.76 4.88 9.24
N PHE A 114 -1.15 5.37 10.31
CA PHE A 114 -0.47 4.55 11.32
C PHE A 114 -1.06 4.91 12.69
N GLY A 115 -2.12 4.20 13.09
CA GLY A 115 -2.82 4.56 14.32
C GLY A 115 -3.38 5.97 14.24
N SER A 116 -2.93 6.84 15.13
CA SER A 116 -3.37 8.22 15.17
C SER A 116 -2.55 9.18 14.31
N VAL A 117 -1.56 8.66 13.59
CA VAL A 117 -0.69 9.46 12.72
C VAL A 117 -1.07 9.28 11.27
N GLU A 118 -1.33 10.38 10.60
CA GLU A 118 -1.63 10.44 9.18
C GLU A 118 -0.41 10.95 8.44
N ALA A 119 0.14 10.15 7.55
CA ALA A 119 1.33 10.53 6.78
C ALA A 119 0.96 10.88 5.35
N LEU A 120 1.13 12.14 4.99
CA LEU A 120 0.86 12.63 3.66
C LEU A 120 2.09 12.37 2.78
N ILE A 121 1.95 11.50 1.79
CA ILE A 121 3.07 11.09 0.93
C ILE A 121 3.07 11.82 -0.41
N GLY A 122 1.90 12.23 -0.88
CA GLY A 122 1.78 12.89 -2.18
C GLY A 122 1.75 11.89 -3.32
N ASN A 123 2.36 12.25 -4.45
CA ASN A 123 2.28 11.44 -5.66
C ASN A 123 3.64 11.17 -6.33
N LYS A 124 4.72 11.41 -5.62
CA LYS A 124 6.08 11.16 -6.14
C LYS A 124 7.06 10.93 -5.01
N GLU A 125 8.28 10.53 -5.37
CA GLU A 125 9.39 10.36 -4.43
C GLU A 125 9.05 9.41 -3.28
N TYR A 126 8.30 8.36 -3.55
CA TYR A 126 7.80 7.45 -2.54
C TYR A 126 8.92 6.75 -1.76
N GLU A 127 10.00 6.38 -2.43
CA GLU A 127 11.09 5.69 -1.74
C GLU A 127 11.66 6.54 -0.61
N ILE A 128 12.08 7.77 -0.91
CA ILE A 128 12.72 8.62 0.10
C ILE A 128 11.72 9.06 1.16
N ARG A 129 10.48 9.29 0.79
CA ARG A 129 9.44 9.73 1.72
C ARG A 129 9.01 8.61 2.68
N ILE A 130 8.74 7.45 2.14
CA ILE A 130 8.32 6.30 2.96
C ILE A 130 9.47 5.84 3.87
N ALA A 131 10.73 5.94 3.39
CA ALA A 131 11.90 5.62 4.21
C ALA A 131 12.00 6.43 5.49
N GLN A 132 11.42 7.64 5.52
CA GLN A 132 11.48 8.51 6.70
C GLN A 132 10.48 8.13 7.79
N ILE A 133 9.45 7.37 7.46
CA ILE A 133 8.31 7.15 8.35
C ILE A 133 8.70 6.40 9.62
N LYS A 134 9.37 5.25 9.48
CA LYS A 134 9.64 4.38 10.62
C LYS A 134 10.44 5.07 11.72
N PRO A 135 11.59 5.72 11.43
CA PRO A 135 12.32 6.42 12.49
C PRO A 135 11.53 7.56 13.10
N ILE A 136 10.70 8.24 12.32
CA ILE A 136 9.86 9.32 12.85
C ILE A 136 8.78 8.77 13.78
N LEU A 137 8.11 7.68 13.40
CA LEU A 137 7.09 7.06 14.24
C LEU A 137 7.69 6.56 15.56
N GLU A 138 8.89 5.98 15.52
CA GLU A 138 9.58 5.53 16.71
C GLU A 138 9.91 6.71 17.63
N LYS A 139 10.37 7.81 17.07
CA LYS A 139 10.70 9.01 17.82
C LYS A 139 9.45 9.66 18.43
N LEU A 140 8.36 9.73 17.67
CA LEU A 140 7.09 10.25 18.17
C LEU A 140 6.56 9.40 19.32
N LYS A 141 6.64 8.08 19.18
CA LYS A 141 6.20 7.16 20.22
C LYS A 141 7.00 7.32 21.51
N GLU A 142 8.29 7.57 21.38
CA GLU A 142 9.18 7.77 22.51
C GLU A 142 8.95 9.10 23.22
N GLN A 143 8.83 10.20 22.45
CA GLN A 143 8.74 11.56 23.01
C GLN A 143 7.31 11.99 23.29
N TYR A 144 6.37 11.57 22.49
CA TYR A 144 4.97 12.00 22.56
C TYR A 144 4.05 10.80 22.34
N PRO A 145 4.04 9.84 23.29
CA PRO A 145 3.20 8.65 23.13
C PRO A 145 1.73 9.04 22.97
N ASP A 146 1.04 8.37 22.06
CA ASP A 146 -0.37 8.58 21.74
C ASP A 146 -0.71 9.96 21.14
N GLN A 147 0.30 10.69 20.67
CA GLN A 147 0.04 11.97 20.01
C GLN A 147 -0.52 11.73 18.62
N ALA A 148 -1.75 12.23 18.39
CA ALA A 148 -2.34 12.23 17.07
C ALA A 148 -1.81 13.41 16.26
N GLY A 149 -1.75 13.26 14.95
CA GLY A 149 -1.33 14.35 14.11
C GLY A 149 -1.04 13.96 12.67
N VAL A 150 -0.56 14.93 11.92
CA VAL A 150 -0.28 14.81 10.50
C VAL A 150 1.21 14.97 10.26
N LEU A 151 1.79 13.95 9.61
CA LEU A 151 3.19 13.96 9.21
C LEU A 151 3.26 14.42 7.76
N HIS A 152 3.96 15.51 7.52
CA HIS A 152 4.02 16.14 6.21
C HIS A 152 5.24 15.69 5.42
N LEU A 153 5.04 14.75 4.51
CA LEU A 153 6.08 14.25 3.61
C LEU A 153 5.77 14.57 2.15
N GLU A 154 4.63 15.20 1.87
CA GLU A 154 4.18 15.46 0.51
C GLU A 154 5.10 16.37 -0.31
N ASN A 155 5.95 17.14 0.36
CA ASN A 155 6.94 18.00 -0.28
C ASN A 155 8.37 17.63 0.07
N TYR A 156 8.57 16.50 0.75
CA TYR A 156 9.91 16.06 1.14
C TYR A 156 10.70 15.59 -0.09
N GLU A 157 11.91 16.10 -0.19
CA GLU A 157 12.85 15.72 -1.24
C GLU A 157 14.24 15.42 -0.63
N ALA A 158 15.14 14.88 -1.44
CA ALA A 158 16.43 14.40 -0.95
C ALA A 158 17.27 15.49 -0.25
N ASP A 159 17.07 16.74 -0.64
CA ASP A 159 17.79 17.88 -0.05
C ASP A 159 17.01 18.61 1.06
N SER A 160 15.87 18.08 1.45
CA SER A 160 15.05 18.70 2.51
C SER A 160 15.76 18.65 3.85
N ALA A 161 15.74 19.76 4.57
CA ALA A 161 16.41 19.89 5.86
C ALA A 161 15.56 19.41 7.04
N SER A 162 14.23 19.38 6.88
CA SER A 162 13.33 19.03 7.96
C SER A 162 12.01 18.43 7.44
N ILE A 163 11.32 17.76 8.36
CA ILE A 163 10.00 17.20 8.13
C ILE A 163 9.09 17.77 9.21
N ASN A 164 7.91 18.24 8.81
CA ASN A 164 6.96 18.83 9.74
C ASN A 164 5.91 17.82 10.21
N PHE A 165 5.62 17.89 11.49
CA PHE A 165 4.53 17.14 12.10
C PHE A 165 3.56 18.13 12.73
N THR A 166 2.28 18.07 12.37
CA THR A 166 1.24 18.93 12.91
C THR A 166 0.43 18.15 13.94
N PRO A 167 0.62 18.42 15.26
CA PRO A 167 -0.14 17.72 16.27
C PRO A 167 -1.63 18.07 16.20
N GLN A 168 -2.46 17.11 16.53
CA GLN A 168 -3.90 17.30 16.66
C GLN A 168 -4.31 17.02 18.09
N SER A 169 -5.22 17.83 18.58
CA SER A 169 -5.77 17.66 19.93
C SER A 169 -6.89 16.65 19.99
#